data_25a19942ff207f13debc0537ca20a71e
#
_entry.id   25a19942ff207f13debc0537ca20a71e
#
_cell.length_a   1.000
_cell.length_b   1.000
_cell.length_c   1.000
_cell.angle_alpha   90.00
_cell.angle_beta   90.00
_cell.angle_gamma   90.00
#
_symmetry.space_group_name_H-M   'P 1'
#
loop_
_entity.id
_entity.type
_entity.pdbx_description
1 polymer ?
#
loop_
_entity_poly.entity_id
_entity_poly.type
_entity_poly.pdbx_seq_one_letter_code
_entity_poly.pdbx_strand_id
1 'polypeptide(L)'
;MADGANVADVVVVGGGAAGLAGALTLARARRSVLVLDSGSPRNAPAAHVHGYLGHDGANPAELLARGRAEALGYGARIRSGAAGTVVAADRVPGGGFLVRCGDGSVVRAGRLLVATGLLDELPPVPGLRDRWGRDVLHCPYCHGWEVRDLPLAVLATGPLAVHQAGLWRQWSDRVTLLSHTWAPGRDERELLAARGVEVIEGEVTGLDVGTDDRLAAVVLADGRSVACRALVVAPRFTARSGVLTGLGLPEATIERGGRVVGTCVDSDPQTGATALPGVWAAGNVTAPMEQVAGAAAQGVRAAVAINTDLIEEETRRALRAGRGDAG
;
A
#
# COMPACT_ATOMS: atom_id res chain seq x y z
N MET A 1 15.17 -34.56 -7.27
CA MET A 1 13.87 -33.94 -7.64
C MET A 1 13.42 -32.81 -6.69
N ALA A 2 14.32 -32.20 -5.89
CA ALA A 2 14.00 -31.04 -5.04
C ALA A 2 14.22 -29.66 -5.71
N ASP A 3 14.76 -29.63 -6.94
CA ASP A 3 15.23 -28.39 -7.58
C ASP A 3 14.12 -27.55 -8.23
N GLY A 4 13.04 -28.17 -8.71
CA GLY A 4 11.94 -27.45 -9.40
C GLY A 4 11.06 -26.60 -8.50
N ALA A 5 11.00 -26.89 -7.19
CA ALA A 5 10.17 -26.16 -6.23
C ALA A 5 10.69 -24.74 -5.93
N ASN A 6 11.98 -24.49 -6.16
CA ASN A 6 12.68 -23.24 -5.86
C ASN A 6 13.02 -22.39 -7.11
N VAL A 7 12.41 -22.70 -8.27
CA VAL A 7 12.59 -21.93 -9.51
C VAL A 7 11.23 -21.43 -10.00
N ALA A 8 11.17 -20.20 -10.46
CA ALA A 8 9.98 -19.60 -11.08
C ALA A 8 10.38 -18.63 -12.20
N ASP A 9 9.55 -18.52 -13.23
CA ASP A 9 9.71 -17.47 -14.25
C ASP A 9 9.58 -16.12 -13.58
N VAL A 10 8.58 -15.98 -12.66
CA VAL A 10 8.33 -14.75 -11.93
C VAL A 10 8.14 -15.03 -10.44
N VAL A 11 8.89 -14.33 -9.61
CA VAL A 11 8.61 -14.24 -8.17
C VAL A 11 7.89 -12.91 -7.91
N VAL A 12 6.73 -13.01 -7.26
CA VAL A 12 5.94 -11.87 -6.79
C VAL A 12 6.21 -11.67 -5.31
N VAL A 13 6.72 -10.53 -4.91
CA VAL A 13 7.01 -10.18 -3.52
C VAL A 13 5.89 -9.33 -2.96
N GLY A 14 5.06 -9.93 -2.10
CA GLY A 14 3.86 -9.35 -1.50
C GLY A 14 2.57 -9.94 -2.09
N GLY A 15 1.70 -10.44 -1.21
CA GLY A 15 0.41 -11.08 -1.52
C GLY A 15 -0.78 -10.17 -1.24
N GLY A 16 -0.63 -8.85 -1.40
CA GLY A 16 -1.71 -7.87 -1.40
C GLY A 16 -2.45 -7.81 -2.75
N ALA A 17 -3.34 -6.82 -2.91
CA ALA A 17 -4.17 -6.68 -4.13
C ALA A 17 -3.33 -6.60 -5.42
N ALA A 18 -2.25 -5.81 -5.41
CA ALA A 18 -1.36 -5.68 -6.58
C ALA A 18 -0.64 -7.00 -6.89
N GLY A 19 -0.03 -7.63 -5.88
CA GLY A 19 0.72 -8.86 -6.08
C GLY A 19 -0.17 -10.04 -6.52
N LEU A 20 -1.34 -10.21 -5.91
CA LEU A 20 -2.27 -11.28 -6.29
C LEU A 20 -2.86 -11.08 -7.69
N ALA A 21 -3.24 -9.84 -8.05
CA ALA A 21 -3.73 -9.54 -9.39
C ALA A 21 -2.65 -9.78 -10.45
N GLY A 22 -1.40 -9.41 -10.17
CA GLY A 22 -0.25 -9.70 -11.01
C GLY A 22 0.02 -11.20 -11.13
N ALA A 23 0.02 -11.93 -10.01
CA ALA A 23 0.22 -13.37 -9.98
C ALA A 23 -0.85 -14.14 -10.76
N LEU A 24 -2.13 -13.77 -10.57
CA LEU A 24 -3.26 -14.33 -11.32
C LEU A 24 -3.09 -14.13 -12.82
N THR A 25 -2.74 -12.91 -13.25
CA THR A 25 -2.55 -12.57 -14.66
C THR A 25 -1.41 -13.39 -15.29
N LEU A 26 -0.28 -13.49 -14.61
CA LEU A 26 0.87 -14.27 -15.08
C LEU A 26 0.57 -15.78 -15.10
N ALA A 27 -0.09 -16.33 -14.09
CA ALA A 27 -0.45 -17.73 -14.03
C ALA A 27 -1.44 -18.11 -15.17
N ARG A 28 -2.41 -17.24 -15.45
CA ARG A 28 -3.31 -17.40 -16.61
C ARG A 28 -2.59 -17.31 -17.96
N ALA A 29 -1.47 -16.58 -18.02
CA ALA A 29 -0.56 -16.58 -19.18
C ALA A 29 0.38 -17.80 -19.18
N ARG A 30 0.15 -18.79 -18.30
CA ARG A 30 0.91 -20.05 -18.19
C ARG A 30 2.35 -19.88 -17.76
N ARG A 31 2.69 -18.77 -17.07
CA ARG A 31 4.00 -18.59 -16.46
C ARG A 31 4.06 -19.34 -15.11
N SER A 32 5.23 -19.87 -14.79
CA SER A 32 5.49 -20.40 -13.46
C SER A 32 5.66 -19.22 -12.47
N VAL A 33 4.71 -19.09 -11.53
CA VAL A 33 4.65 -17.96 -10.59
C VAL A 33 4.77 -18.46 -9.16
N LEU A 34 5.60 -17.77 -8.37
CA LEU A 34 5.66 -17.94 -6.93
C LEU A 34 5.41 -16.62 -6.23
N VAL A 35 4.37 -16.56 -5.41
CA VAL A 35 4.09 -15.42 -4.52
C VAL A 35 4.75 -15.67 -3.18
N LEU A 36 5.51 -14.69 -2.70
CA LEU A 36 6.11 -14.64 -1.37
C LEU A 36 5.43 -13.54 -0.57
N ASP A 37 4.64 -13.92 0.45
CA ASP A 37 3.78 -13.01 1.22
C ASP A 37 4.05 -13.13 2.73
N SER A 38 4.44 -12.02 3.36
CA SER A 38 4.65 -11.98 4.81
C SER A 38 3.34 -12.14 5.62
N GLY A 39 2.18 -12.00 4.98
CA GLY A 39 0.88 -12.13 5.65
C GLY A 39 0.43 -10.89 6.43
N SER A 40 1.03 -9.72 6.17
CA SER A 40 0.72 -8.47 6.87
C SER A 40 0.18 -7.40 5.91
N PRO A 41 -1.06 -7.53 5.41
CA PRO A 41 -1.63 -6.57 4.48
C PRO A 41 -1.92 -5.23 5.17
N ARG A 42 -1.68 -4.11 4.45
CA ARG A 42 -1.87 -2.74 4.96
C ARG A 42 -3.27 -2.50 5.51
N ASN A 43 -4.29 -3.02 4.85
CA ASN A 43 -5.69 -2.81 5.19
C ASN A 43 -6.27 -3.83 6.18
N ALA A 44 -5.45 -4.64 6.83
CA ALA A 44 -5.91 -5.61 7.84
C ALA A 44 -6.74 -4.98 8.99
N PRO A 45 -6.45 -3.74 9.45
CA PRO A 45 -7.25 -3.11 10.50
C PRO A 45 -8.65 -2.67 10.04
N ALA A 46 -8.90 -2.53 8.73
CA ALA A 46 -10.19 -2.09 8.22
C ALA A 46 -11.21 -3.24 8.22
N ALA A 47 -12.48 -2.93 8.55
CA ALA A 47 -13.56 -3.91 8.51
C ALA A 47 -13.99 -4.22 7.07
N HIS A 48 -13.93 -3.22 6.18
CA HIS A 48 -14.47 -3.31 4.82
C HIS A 48 -13.53 -2.67 3.79
N VAL A 49 -13.65 -3.12 2.53
CA VAL A 49 -13.07 -2.51 1.34
C VAL A 49 -14.20 -1.80 0.60
N HIS A 50 -14.03 -0.52 0.30
CA HIS A 50 -15.00 0.27 -0.46
C HIS A 50 -14.43 0.77 -1.78
N GLY A 51 -15.31 1.13 -2.72
CA GLY A 51 -14.92 1.65 -4.02
C GLY A 51 -14.32 0.61 -4.97
N TYR A 52 -14.46 -0.68 -4.69
CA TYR A 52 -14.07 -1.75 -5.62
C TYR A 52 -15.33 -2.36 -6.24
N LEU A 53 -15.62 -1.97 -7.49
CA LEU A 53 -16.82 -2.38 -8.20
C LEU A 53 -17.01 -3.91 -8.17
N GLY A 54 -18.18 -4.36 -7.73
CA GLY A 54 -18.52 -5.79 -7.57
C GLY A 54 -18.05 -6.40 -6.23
N HIS A 55 -17.24 -5.66 -5.43
CA HIS A 55 -16.71 -6.10 -4.14
C HIS A 55 -16.87 -5.03 -3.05
N ASP A 56 -17.76 -4.05 -3.25
CA ASP A 56 -18.01 -3.00 -2.26
C ASP A 56 -18.52 -3.61 -0.95
N GLY A 57 -17.94 -3.17 0.18
CA GLY A 57 -18.24 -3.71 1.50
C GLY A 57 -17.60 -5.06 1.83
N ALA A 58 -16.78 -5.65 0.94
CA ALA A 58 -16.11 -6.92 1.21
C ALA A 58 -15.12 -6.81 2.37
N ASN A 59 -15.01 -7.87 3.19
CA ASN A 59 -13.96 -7.94 4.19
C ASN A 59 -12.58 -8.06 3.51
N PRO A 60 -11.58 -7.27 3.92
CA PRO A 60 -10.25 -7.30 3.28
C PRO A 60 -9.58 -8.67 3.27
N ALA A 61 -9.69 -9.43 4.36
CA ALA A 61 -9.09 -10.76 4.45
C ALA A 61 -9.78 -11.77 3.51
N GLU A 62 -11.12 -11.70 3.40
CA GLU A 62 -11.89 -12.54 2.47
C GLU A 62 -11.57 -12.22 1.00
N LEU A 63 -11.44 -10.93 0.67
CA LEU A 63 -11.06 -10.52 -0.68
C LEU A 63 -9.70 -11.09 -1.07
N LEU A 64 -8.70 -10.98 -0.18
CA LEU A 64 -7.37 -11.55 -0.42
C LEU A 64 -7.39 -13.09 -0.45
N ALA A 65 -8.22 -13.74 0.38
CA ALA A 65 -8.37 -15.19 0.36
C ALA A 65 -8.93 -15.69 -0.97
N ARG A 66 -9.94 -15.00 -1.54
CA ARG A 66 -10.48 -15.29 -2.88
C ARG A 66 -9.40 -15.10 -3.96
N GLY A 67 -8.68 -13.98 -3.94
CA GLY A 67 -7.59 -13.74 -4.90
C GLY A 67 -6.47 -14.77 -4.82
N ARG A 68 -6.14 -15.28 -3.61
CA ARG A 68 -5.20 -16.41 -3.43
C ARG A 68 -5.75 -17.69 -4.06
N ALA A 69 -7.01 -18.02 -3.80
CA ALA A 69 -7.65 -19.22 -4.36
C ALA A 69 -7.69 -19.17 -5.91
N GLU A 70 -8.00 -18.02 -6.48
CA GLU A 70 -7.98 -17.81 -7.93
C GLU A 70 -6.58 -18.01 -8.52
N ALA A 71 -5.56 -17.40 -7.94
CA ALA A 71 -4.17 -17.54 -8.41
C ALA A 71 -3.69 -19.01 -8.30
N LEU A 72 -3.99 -19.69 -7.20
CA LEU A 72 -3.69 -21.11 -6.99
C LEU A 72 -4.41 -21.99 -8.00
N GLY A 73 -5.68 -21.69 -8.34
CA GLY A 73 -6.47 -22.41 -9.34
C GLY A 73 -5.85 -22.39 -10.74
N TYR A 74 -5.03 -21.39 -11.06
CA TYR A 74 -4.26 -21.33 -12.33
C TYR A 74 -2.80 -21.81 -12.17
N GLY A 75 -2.46 -22.44 -11.05
CA GLY A 75 -1.14 -23.07 -10.84
C GLY A 75 -0.06 -22.16 -10.26
N ALA A 76 -0.40 -20.94 -9.81
CA ALA A 76 0.53 -20.15 -9.00
C ALA A 76 0.83 -20.90 -7.67
N ARG A 77 2.01 -20.67 -7.14
CA ARG A 77 2.41 -21.17 -5.81
C ARG A 77 2.47 -19.97 -4.85
N ILE A 78 2.10 -20.18 -3.61
CA ILE A 78 2.12 -19.12 -2.59
C ILE A 78 2.83 -19.66 -1.34
N ARG A 79 3.79 -18.88 -0.81
CA ARG A 79 4.41 -19.11 0.50
C ARG A 79 4.08 -17.95 1.40
N SER A 80 3.76 -18.23 2.65
CA SER A 80 3.37 -17.21 3.64
C SER A 80 4.21 -17.32 4.92
N GLY A 81 4.13 -16.31 5.78
CA GLY A 81 4.90 -16.23 7.01
C GLY A 81 6.39 -16.08 6.75
N ALA A 82 7.25 -16.73 7.54
CA ALA A 82 8.70 -16.63 7.41
C ALA A 82 9.20 -17.09 6.02
N ALA A 83 8.62 -18.17 5.48
CA ALA A 83 8.92 -18.67 4.13
C ALA A 83 8.43 -17.76 3.00
N GLY A 84 7.51 -16.85 3.30
CA GLY A 84 6.98 -15.82 2.38
C GLY A 84 7.55 -14.42 2.63
N THR A 85 8.29 -14.21 3.72
CA THR A 85 8.94 -12.93 4.01
C THR A 85 10.24 -12.84 3.26
N VAL A 86 10.32 -11.95 2.25
CA VAL A 86 11.57 -11.72 1.53
C VAL A 86 12.45 -10.75 2.32
N VAL A 87 13.69 -11.16 2.57
CA VAL A 87 14.70 -10.38 3.31
C VAL A 87 15.75 -9.75 2.38
N ALA A 88 16.00 -10.36 1.24
CA ALA A 88 16.90 -9.80 0.22
C ALA A 88 16.66 -10.43 -1.15
N ALA A 89 17.12 -9.74 -2.19
CA ALA A 89 17.22 -10.27 -3.53
C ALA A 89 18.54 -9.80 -4.17
N ASP A 90 19.18 -10.66 -4.96
CA ASP A 90 20.43 -10.36 -5.64
C ASP A 90 20.33 -10.75 -7.12
N ARG A 91 21.00 -9.99 -7.99
CA ARG A 91 21.15 -10.37 -9.39
C ARG A 91 22.12 -11.54 -9.55
N VAL A 92 21.81 -12.44 -10.47
CA VAL A 92 22.68 -13.59 -10.78
C VAL A 92 23.45 -13.32 -12.07
N PRO A 93 24.76 -13.57 -12.12
CA PRO A 93 25.49 -13.64 -13.37
C PRO A 93 24.79 -14.60 -14.35
N GLY A 94 24.60 -14.16 -15.60
CA GLY A 94 23.85 -14.94 -16.60
C GLY A 94 22.33 -14.71 -16.58
N GLY A 95 21.80 -13.87 -15.68
CA GLY A 95 20.41 -13.41 -15.66
C GLY A 95 19.57 -13.98 -14.53
N GLY A 96 18.50 -13.24 -14.23
CA GLY A 96 17.58 -13.55 -13.13
C GLY A 96 18.08 -13.12 -11.74
N PHE A 97 17.41 -13.65 -10.71
CA PHE A 97 17.58 -13.22 -9.33
C PHE A 97 17.59 -14.39 -8.37
N LEU A 98 18.32 -14.26 -7.26
CA LEU A 98 18.19 -15.11 -6.07
C LEU A 98 17.44 -14.32 -5.00
N VAL A 99 16.32 -14.85 -4.53
CA VAL A 99 15.47 -14.24 -3.51
C VAL A 99 15.63 -15.05 -2.22
N ARG A 100 16.07 -14.38 -1.15
CA ARG A 100 16.23 -14.98 0.18
C ARG A 100 15.00 -14.69 1.03
N CYS A 101 14.49 -15.76 1.66
CA CYS A 101 13.35 -15.69 2.57
C CYS A 101 13.80 -15.69 4.04
N GLY A 102 12.91 -15.25 4.93
CA GLY A 102 13.17 -15.14 6.37
C GLY A 102 13.37 -16.48 7.09
N ASP A 103 12.97 -17.60 6.49
CA ASP A 103 13.26 -18.96 6.97
C ASP A 103 14.61 -19.51 6.49
N GLY A 104 15.41 -18.69 5.77
CA GLY A 104 16.68 -19.08 5.18
C GLY A 104 16.58 -19.75 3.82
N SER A 105 15.38 -20.05 3.32
CA SER A 105 15.23 -20.63 1.98
C SER A 105 15.59 -19.63 0.89
N VAL A 106 16.05 -20.14 -0.27
CA VAL A 106 16.41 -19.35 -1.45
C VAL A 106 15.58 -19.80 -2.64
N VAL A 107 15.09 -18.83 -3.39
CA VAL A 107 14.33 -19.03 -4.63
C VAL A 107 15.03 -18.36 -5.78
N ARG A 108 15.12 -19.04 -6.94
CA ARG A 108 15.59 -18.46 -8.20
C ARG A 108 14.40 -17.93 -9.00
N ALA A 109 14.51 -16.70 -9.46
CA ALA A 109 13.49 -16.01 -10.26
C ALA A 109 14.08 -15.54 -11.59
N GLY A 110 13.34 -15.70 -12.68
CA GLY A 110 13.65 -15.03 -13.94
C GLY A 110 13.39 -13.52 -13.87
N ARG A 111 12.26 -13.14 -13.27
CA ARG A 111 11.78 -11.76 -13.08
C ARG A 111 11.22 -11.55 -11.69
N LEU A 112 11.18 -10.28 -11.24
CA LEU A 112 10.58 -9.88 -10.00
C LEU A 112 9.43 -8.91 -10.23
N LEU A 113 8.29 -9.16 -9.56
CA LEU A 113 7.23 -8.19 -9.33
C LEU A 113 7.21 -7.84 -7.84
N VAL A 114 7.63 -6.64 -7.48
CA VAL A 114 7.65 -6.20 -6.09
C VAL A 114 6.39 -5.40 -5.76
N ALA A 115 5.54 -5.95 -4.89
CA ALA A 115 4.24 -5.42 -4.49
C ALA A 115 4.12 -5.37 -2.94
N THR A 116 5.19 -4.94 -2.29
CA THR A 116 5.37 -4.96 -0.84
C THR A 116 4.53 -3.92 -0.09
N GLY A 117 3.99 -2.93 -0.81
CA GLY A 117 3.17 -1.87 -0.23
C GLY A 117 3.97 -0.88 0.63
N LEU A 118 3.31 -0.32 1.65
CA LEU A 118 3.88 0.69 2.53
C LEU A 118 3.49 0.48 3.99
N LEU A 119 4.09 1.27 4.87
CA LEU A 119 3.70 1.45 6.28
C LEU A 119 3.06 2.83 6.46
N ASP A 120 1.97 2.88 7.22
CA ASP A 120 1.36 4.11 7.72
C ASP A 120 2.01 4.46 9.07
N GLU A 121 2.93 5.44 9.07
CA GLU A 121 3.54 5.95 10.29
C GLU A 121 2.65 7.04 10.88
N LEU A 122 1.98 6.69 11.99
CA LEU A 122 1.06 7.59 12.66
C LEU A 122 1.79 8.60 13.53
N PRO A 123 1.21 9.80 13.76
CA PRO A 123 1.70 10.72 14.78
C PRO A 123 1.83 10.04 16.14
N PRO A 124 2.79 10.44 16.98
CA PRO A 124 3.06 9.79 18.27
C PRO A 124 2.05 10.20 19.37
N VAL A 125 0.75 10.05 19.09
CA VAL A 125 -0.32 10.29 20.05
C VAL A 125 -0.81 8.95 20.60
N PRO A 126 -0.87 8.76 21.92
CA PRO A 126 -1.37 7.54 22.55
C PRO A 126 -2.77 7.15 22.05
N GLY A 127 -2.97 5.87 21.76
CA GLY A 127 -4.24 5.30 21.31
C GLY A 127 -4.50 5.37 19.80
N LEU A 128 -3.77 6.17 19.01
CA LEU A 128 -4.01 6.24 17.56
C LEU A 128 -3.87 4.89 16.86
N ARG A 129 -2.83 4.15 17.21
CA ARG A 129 -2.53 2.83 16.58
C ARG A 129 -3.60 1.80 16.88
N ASP A 130 -4.13 1.78 18.10
CA ASP A 130 -5.13 0.81 18.54
C ASP A 130 -6.49 1.06 17.87
N ARG A 131 -6.70 2.29 17.40
CA ARG A 131 -7.95 2.76 16.76
C ARG A 131 -7.81 2.92 15.24
N TRP A 132 -6.62 2.67 14.68
CA TRP A 132 -6.34 2.81 13.24
C TRP A 132 -7.20 1.88 12.39
N GLY A 133 -7.89 2.45 11.40
CA GLY A 133 -8.83 1.73 10.51
C GLY A 133 -10.21 1.47 11.14
N ARG A 134 -10.46 1.94 12.37
CA ARG A 134 -11.75 1.83 13.06
C ARG A 134 -12.44 3.20 13.15
N ASP A 135 -11.91 4.08 13.98
CA ASP A 135 -12.36 5.47 14.15
C ASP A 135 -11.19 6.48 14.18
N VAL A 136 -9.96 6.01 14.00
CA VAL A 136 -8.81 6.81 13.53
C VAL A 136 -8.61 6.51 12.06
N LEU A 137 -8.83 7.50 11.19
CA LEU A 137 -9.02 7.34 9.74
C LEU A 137 -8.12 8.29 8.96
N HIS A 138 -7.87 7.96 7.68
CA HIS A 138 -7.14 8.83 6.76
C HIS A 138 -7.95 9.16 5.50
N CYS A 139 -8.44 8.12 4.83
CA CYS A 139 -9.03 8.21 3.50
C CYS A 139 -10.57 8.39 3.60
N PRO A 140 -11.14 9.52 3.19
CA PRO A 140 -12.59 9.70 3.24
C PRO A 140 -13.34 8.82 2.23
N TYR A 141 -12.74 8.52 1.08
CA TYR A 141 -13.34 7.62 0.10
C TYR A 141 -13.39 6.16 0.56
N CYS A 142 -12.55 5.80 1.56
CA CYS A 142 -12.49 4.46 2.11
C CYS A 142 -13.42 4.28 3.35
N HIS A 143 -13.67 5.37 4.10
CA HIS A 143 -14.33 5.29 5.40
C HIS A 143 -15.34 6.42 5.67
N GLY A 144 -15.46 7.39 4.78
CA GLY A 144 -16.27 8.58 5.03
C GLY A 144 -17.76 8.27 5.14
N TRP A 145 -18.24 7.30 4.39
CA TRP A 145 -19.65 6.90 4.41
C TRP A 145 -20.08 6.30 5.77
N GLU A 146 -19.20 5.52 6.41
CA GLU A 146 -19.44 4.87 7.69
C GLU A 146 -19.50 5.84 8.86
N VAL A 147 -18.87 7.01 8.72
CA VAL A 147 -18.82 8.09 9.72
C VAL A 147 -19.54 9.36 9.26
N ARG A 148 -20.34 9.28 8.18
CA ARG A 148 -21.12 10.43 7.70
C ARG A 148 -22.04 10.96 8.78
N ASP A 149 -22.27 12.27 8.73
CA ASP A 149 -23.14 13.00 9.66
C ASP A 149 -22.71 12.94 11.15
N LEU A 150 -21.53 12.33 11.44
CA LEU A 150 -20.99 12.29 12.80
C LEU A 150 -20.03 13.47 13.04
N PRO A 151 -19.80 13.85 14.31
CA PRO A 151 -18.74 14.83 14.62
C PRO A 151 -17.38 14.22 14.32
N LEU A 152 -16.61 14.89 13.45
CA LEU A 152 -15.27 14.49 13.02
C LEU A 152 -14.24 15.50 13.50
N ALA A 153 -13.09 15.03 13.95
CA ALA A 153 -11.93 15.87 14.22
C ALA A 153 -10.81 15.58 13.21
N VAL A 154 -10.07 16.60 12.81
CA VAL A 154 -8.89 16.49 11.94
C VAL A 154 -7.67 16.91 12.74
N LEU A 155 -6.69 16.01 12.90
CA LEU A 155 -5.44 16.26 13.62
C LEU A 155 -4.45 17.00 12.71
N ALA A 156 -4.17 18.26 13.02
CA ALA A 156 -3.26 19.06 12.22
C ALA A 156 -1.80 18.82 12.60
N THR A 157 -1.08 18.10 11.77
CA THR A 157 0.37 17.88 11.85
C THR A 157 1.14 18.60 10.73
N GLY A 158 0.43 19.30 9.85
CA GLY A 158 0.97 20.05 8.73
C GLY A 158 -0.10 20.68 7.87
N PRO A 159 0.26 21.44 6.81
CA PRO A 159 -0.65 22.24 5.99
C PRO A 159 -1.71 21.39 5.25
N LEU A 160 -1.46 20.11 5.01
CA LEU A 160 -2.46 19.21 4.41
C LEU A 160 -3.73 19.04 5.26
N ALA A 161 -3.68 19.38 6.55
CA ALA A 161 -4.84 19.30 7.44
C ALA A 161 -5.97 20.22 6.99
N VAL A 162 -5.66 21.38 6.40
CA VAL A 162 -6.67 22.31 5.84
C VAL A 162 -7.42 21.64 4.68
N HIS A 163 -6.68 21.05 3.75
CA HIS A 163 -7.28 20.29 2.65
C HIS A 163 -8.12 19.12 3.16
N GLN A 164 -7.60 18.35 4.11
CA GLN A 164 -8.34 17.23 4.70
C GLN A 164 -9.64 17.70 5.38
N ALA A 165 -9.57 18.73 6.20
CA ALA A 165 -10.76 19.26 6.86
C ALA A 165 -11.81 19.72 5.84
N GLY A 166 -11.40 20.43 4.79
CA GLY A 166 -12.29 20.84 3.69
C GLY A 166 -12.86 19.66 2.91
N LEU A 167 -12.09 18.59 2.70
CA LEU A 167 -12.53 17.40 2.00
C LEU A 167 -13.56 16.60 2.83
N TRP A 168 -13.29 16.36 4.12
CA TRP A 168 -14.17 15.62 5.02
C TRP A 168 -15.52 16.32 5.25
N ARG A 169 -15.61 17.65 4.99
CA ARG A 169 -16.89 18.38 4.98
C ARG A 169 -17.89 17.83 3.94
N GLN A 170 -17.49 17.01 3.00
CA GLN A 170 -18.40 16.34 2.08
C GLN A 170 -19.22 15.25 2.79
N TRP A 171 -18.71 14.67 3.85
CA TRP A 171 -19.38 13.58 4.60
C TRP A 171 -20.00 14.01 5.90
N SER A 172 -19.56 15.12 6.51
CA SER A 172 -20.16 15.65 7.73
C SER A 172 -20.15 17.18 7.75
N ASP A 173 -21.20 17.77 8.28
CA ASP A 173 -21.28 19.21 8.55
C ASP A 173 -20.63 19.60 9.91
N ARG A 174 -20.19 18.62 10.70
CA ARG A 174 -19.54 18.77 12.02
C ARG A 174 -18.08 18.35 11.96
N VAL A 175 -17.26 19.17 11.32
CA VAL A 175 -15.81 18.94 11.22
C VAL A 175 -15.07 20.00 11.99
N THR A 176 -14.20 19.57 12.90
CA THR A 176 -13.31 20.43 13.71
C THR A 176 -11.84 20.13 13.36
N LEU A 177 -11.03 21.17 13.13
CA LEU A 177 -9.59 21.02 12.97
C LEU A 177 -8.92 21.28 14.34
N LEU A 178 -8.11 20.33 14.81
CA LEU A 178 -7.31 20.44 16.04
C LEU A 178 -5.89 20.86 15.68
N SER A 179 -5.49 22.06 16.12
CA SER A 179 -4.12 22.57 15.94
C SER A 179 -3.17 21.86 16.92
N HIS A 180 -2.73 20.66 16.53
CA HIS A 180 -1.87 19.82 17.37
C HIS A 180 -0.41 20.29 17.33
N THR A 181 0.35 19.93 16.28
CA THR A 181 1.75 20.34 16.09
C THR A 181 1.91 21.36 14.96
N TRP A 182 0.81 21.75 14.35
CA TRP A 182 0.76 22.76 13.31
C TRP A 182 -0.55 23.54 13.39
N ALA A 183 -0.49 24.87 13.27
CA ALA A 183 -1.64 25.75 13.29
C ALA A 183 -1.83 26.42 11.94
N PRO A 184 -3.08 26.52 11.42
CA PRO A 184 -3.37 27.24 10.18
C PRO A 184 -3.12 28.74 10.33
N GLY A 185 -2.57 29.37 9.30
CA GLY A 185 -2.42 30.80 9.19
C GLY A 185 -3.76 31.52 8.98
N ARG A 186 -3.70 32.85 8.80
CA ARG A 186 -4.91 33.68 8.65
C ARG A 186 -5.76 33.23 7.45
N ASP A 187 -5.15 33.15 6.28
CA ASP A 187 -5.87 32.83 5.04
C ASP A 187 -6.47 31.41 5.07
N GLU A 188 -5.74 30.48 5.68
CA GLU A 188 -6.21 29.09 5.88
C GLU A 188 -7.37 29.01 6.86
N ARG A 189 -7.38 29.84 7.92
CA ARG A 189 -8.51 29.97 8.85
C ARG A 189 -9.74 30.55 8.16
N GLU A 190 -9.57 31.53 7.27
CA GLU A 190 -10.66 32.09 6.47
C GLU A 190 -11.27 31.02 5.54
N LEU A 191 -10.44 30.18 4.90
CA LEU A 191 -10.91 29.06 4.08
C LEU A 191 -11.68 28.01 4.91
N LEU A 192 -11.17 27.66 6.09
CA LEU A 192 -11.83 26.73 6.99
C LEU A 192 -13.18 27.27 7.48
N ALA A 193 -13.21 28.54 7.90
CA ALA A 193 -14.44 29.22 8.35
C ALA A 193 -15.49 29.28 7.24
N ALA A 194 -15.10 29.59 5.98
CA ALA A 194 -15.98 29.58 4.83
C ALA A 194 -16.64 28.21 4.56
N ARG A 195 -15.99 27.14 5.03
CA ARG A 195 -16.52 25.77 4.95
C ARG A 195 -17.19 25.32 6.24
N GLY A 196 -17.36 26.20 7.24
CA GLY A 196 -17.95 25.86 8.52
C GLY A 196 -17.10 24.90 9.36
N VAL A 197 -15.76 24.90 9.17
CA VAL A 197 -14.83 24.11 9.98
C VAL A 197 -14.33 24.98 11.13
N GLU A 198 -14.59 24.53 12.36
CA GLU A 198 -14.05 25.15 13.57
C GLU A 198 -12.57 24.77 13.75
N VAL A 199 -11.77 25.71 14.24
CA VAL A 199 -10.37 25.47 14.60
C VAL A 199 -10.25 25.55 16.12
N ILE A 200 -9.84 24.46 16.75
CA ILE A 200 -9.56 24.40 18.20
C ILE A 200 -8.06 24.27 18.41
N GLU A 201 -7.51 25.20 19.18
CA GLU A 201 -6.09 25.20 19.51
C GLU A 201 -5.80 24.31 20.73
N GLY A 202 -4.69 23.57 20.65
CA GLY A 202 -4.19 22.73 21.73
C GLY A 202 -3.55 21.45 21.21
N GLU A 203 -2.50 21.02 21.89
CA GLU A 203 -1.85 19.76 21.61
C GLU A 203 -2.73 18.58 22.03
N VAL A 204 -2.89 17.60 21.17
CA VAL A 204 -3.63 16.37 21.47
C VAL A 204 -2.71 15.42 22.22
N THR A 205 -3.11 14.96 23.37
CA THR A 205 -2.34 14.06 24.25
C THR A 205 -2.91 12.66 24.36
N GLY A 206 -4.15 12.43 23.88
CA GLY A 206 -4.76 11.10 23.93
C GLY A 206 -6.18 11.08 23.35
N LEU A 207 -6.76 9.91 23.42
CA LEU A 207 -8.11 9.60 22.97
C LEU A 207 -8.94 9.14 24.16
N ASP A 208 -10.21 9.57 24.21
CA ASP A 208 -11.21 9.07 25.13
C ASP A 208 -12.15 8.12 24.38
N VAL A 209 -12.25 6.89 24.88
CA VAL A 209 -13.05 5.81 24.28
C VAL A 209 -14.25 5.53 25.16
N GLY A 210 -15.43 5.60 24.57
CA GLY A 210 -16.68 5.35 25.27
C GLY A 210 -16.87 3.87 25.69
N THR A 211 -17.87 3.62 26.48
CA THR A 211 -18.24 2.26 26.93
C THR A 211 -18.72 1.36 25.80
N ASP A 212 -19.05 1.96 24.64
CA ASP A 212 -19.43 1.28 23.40
C ASP A 212 -18.20 0.87 22.54
N ASP A 213 -17.00 1.00 23.09
CA ASP A 213 -15.71 0.80 22.38
C ASP A 213 -15.59 1.64 21.10
N ARG A 214 -16.17 2.87 21.12
CA ARG A 214 -16.05 3.85 20.03
C ARG A 214 -15.36 5.11 20.53
N LEU A 215 -14.65 5.82 19.65
CA LEU A 215 -14.09 7.12 19.98
C LEU A 215 -15.21 8.07 20.45
N ALA A 216 -15.04 8.68 21.63
CA ALA A 216 -15.96 9.62 22.23
C ALA A 216 -15.42 11.06 22.18
N ALA A 217 -14.11 11.23 22.41
CA ALA A 217 -13.46 12.53 22.37
C ALA A 217 -11.95 12.41 22.14
N VAL A 218 -11.34 13.54 21.83
CA VAL A 218 -9.88 13.75 21.82
C VAL A 218 -9.52 14.61 23.03
N VAL A 219 -8.48 14.24 23.77
CA VAL A 219 -8.01 14.95 24.97
C VAL A 219 -6.87 15.90 24.60
N LEU A 220 -6.98 17.15 25.03
CA LEU A 220 -5.95 18.18 24.84
C LEU A 220 -5.04 18.30 26.07
N ALA A 221 -3.85 18.85 25.90
CA ALA A 221 -2.84 19.02 26.95
C ALA A 221 -3.30 19.91 28.12
N ASP A 222 -4.26 20.81 27.87
CA ASP A 222 -4.86 21.68 28.91
C ASP A 222 -6.03 21.00 29.66
N GLY A 223 -6.29 19.73 29.39
CA GLY A 223 -7.37 18.95 30.02
C GLY A 223 -8.73 19.08 29.36
N ARG A 224 -8.91 19.91 28.34
CA ARG A 224 -10.15 19.96 27.58
C ARG A 224 -10.33 18.68 26.76
N SER A 225 -11.58 18.26 26.61
CA SER A 225 -11.98 17.18 25.70
C SER A 225 -12.80 17.74 24.55
N VAL A 226 -12.46 17.33 23.32
CA VAL A 226 -13.21 17.69 22.11
C VAL A 226 -13.97 16.46 21.62
N ALA A 227 -15.30 16.53 21.73
CA ALA A 227 -16.15 15.39 21.35
C ALA A 227 -16.07 15.11 19.84
N CYS A 228 -15.76 13.87 19.46
CA CYS A 228 -15.81 13.40 18.08
C CYS A 228 -16.01 11.89 18.02
N ARG A 229 -16.52 11.40 16.91
CA ARG A 229 -16.75 9.96 16.65
C ARG A 229 -15.75 9.36 15.68
N ALA A 230 -14.97 10.20 14.98
CA ALA A 230 -13.80 9.78 14.24
C ALA A 230 -12.74 10.88 14.26
N LEU A 231 -11.47 10.47 14.27
CA LEU A 231 -10.30 11.34 14.19
C LEU A 231 -9.59 11.07 12.88
N VAL A 232 -9.51 12.10 12.05
CA VAL A 232 -8.78 12.07 10.78
C VAL A 232 -7.33 12.41 11.04
N VAL A 233 -6.42 11.56 10.57
CA VAL A 233 -4.97 11.77 10.69
C VAL A 233 -4.30 11.66 9.33
N ALA A 234 -3.19 12.36 9.16
CA ALA A 234 -2.30 12.21 8.02
C ALA A 234 -1.08 11.39 8.45
N PRO A 235 -1.01 10.09 8.14
CA PRO A 235 0.20 9.31 8.39
C PRO A 235 1.30 9.72 7.41
N ARG A 236 2.54 9.47 7.77
CA ARG A 236 3.62 9.44 6.81
C ARG A 236 3.61 8.09 6.11
N PHE A 237 3.62 8.09 4.78
CA PHE A 237 3.62 6.88 3.97
C PHE A 237 5.04 6.41 3.69
N THR A 238 5.50 5.36 4.36
CA THR A 238 6.85 4.83 4.18
C THR A 238 6.81 3.57 3.34
N ALA A 239 7.39 3.61 2.14
CA ALA A 239 7.44 2.46 1.24
C ALA A 239 8.17 1.28 1.90
N ARG A 240 7.64 0.07 1.73
CA ARG A 240 8.36 -1.16 2.10
C ARG A 240 9.33 -1.55 0.98
N SER A 241 10.32 -0.71 0.77
CA SER A 241 11.24 -0.74 -0.38
C SER A 241 12.47 -1.62 -0.19
N GLY A 242 12.71 -2.23 0.98
CA GLY A 242 13.95 -2.90 1.34
C GLY A 242 14.50 -3.87 0.29
N VAL A 243 13.64 -4.60 -0.41
CA VAL A 243 14.06 -5.48 -1.53
C VAL A 243 14.54 -4.65 -2.73
N LEU A 244 13.87 -3.57 -3.05
CA LEU A 244 14.19 -2.69 -4.19
C LEU A 244 15.47 -1.90 -3.92
N THR A 245 15.62 -1.32 -2.73
CA THR A 245 16.84 -0.61 -2.33
C THR A 245 18.05 -1.52 -2.23
N GLY A 246 17.86 -2.76 -1.77
CA GLY A 246 18.90 -3.81 -1.78
C GLY A 246 19.36 -4.18 -3.20
N LEU A 247 18.50 -4.00 -4.21
CA LEU A 247 18.83 -4.16 -5.63
C LEU A 247 19.41 -2.90 -6.27
N GLY A 248 19.62 -1.83 -5.51
CA GLY A 248 20.17 -0.56 -5.98
C GLY A 248 19.13 0.43 -6.54
N LEU A 249 17.83 0.18 -6.35
CA LEU A 249 16.78 1.11 -6.75
C LEU A 249 16.52 2.09 -5.60
N PRO A 250 16.70 3.42 -5.78
CA PRO A 250 16.55 4.39 -4.71
C PRO A 250 15.09 4.61 -4.33
N GLU A 251 14.85 5.00 -3.08
CA GLU A 251 13.60 5.62 -2.69
C GLU A 251 13.56 7.08 -3.15
N ALA A 252 12.39 7.49 -3.64
CA ALA A 252 12.05 8.89 -3.87
C ALA A 252 11.22 9.43 -2.70
N THR A 253 11.46 10.67 -2.31
CA THR A 253 10.64 11.38 -1.33
C THR A 253 9.40 11.99 -2.00
N ILE A 254 8.27 11.91 -1.30
CA ILE A 254 7.02 12.54 -1.72
C ILE A 254 6.82 13.79 -0.89
N GLU A 255 6.78 14.92 -1.56
CA GLU A 255 6.56 16.21 -0.90
C GLU A 255 5.16 16.77 -1.23
N ARG A 256 4.52 17.35 -0.23
CA ARG A 256 3.26 18.08 -0.34
C ARG A 256 3.32 19.31 0.57
N GLY A 257 3.03 20.48 0.01
CA GLY A 257 3.08 21.73 0.78
C GLY A 257 4.44 22.01 1.44
N GLY A 258 5.55 21.65 0.76
CA GLY A 258 6.91 21.85 1.27
C GLY A 258 7.33 20.88 2.41
N ARG A 259 6.57 19.80 2.63
CA ARG A 259 6.89 18.78 3.65
C ARG A 259 6.95 17.40 3.05
N VAL A 260 7.87 16.59 3.52
CA VAL A 260 7.93 15.17 3.17
C VAL A 260 6.77 14.45 3.83
N VAL A 261 5.88 13.88 3.01
CA VAL A 261 4.70 13.12 3.46
C VAL A 261 4.87 11.62 3.29
N GLY A 262 5.95 11.17 2.67
CA GLY A 262 6.24 9.76 2.50
C GLY A 262 7.38 9.49 1.55
N THR A 263 7.53 8.19 1.22
CA THR A 263 8.48 7.67 0.24
C THR A 263 7.77 6.72 -0.73
N CYS A 264 8.34 6.56 -1.92
CA CYS A 264 7.95 5.56 -2.91
C CYS A 264 9.18 5.10 -3.68
N VAL A 265 9.03 4.09 -4.52
CA VAL A 265 10.06 3.72 -5.51
C VAL A 265 9.54 4.08 -6.89
N ASP A 266 10.38 4.71 -7.69
CA ASP A 266 10.02 5.11 -9.05
C ASP A 266 9.83 3.89 -9.95
N SER A 267 8.74 3.93 -10.71
CA SER A 267 8.42 2.96 -11.75
C SER A 267 7.59 3.62 -12.83
N ASP A 268 7.63 3.07 -14.02
CA ASP A 268 6.77 3.51 -15.10
C ASP A 268 5.28 3.29 -14.71
N PRO A 269 4.44 4.31 -14.73
CA PRO A 269 3.06 4.22 -14.22
C PRO A 269 2.15 3.32 -15.09
N GLN A 270 2.53 3.05 -16.34
CA GLN A 270 1.76 2.21 -17.26
C GLN A 270 2.17 0.74 -17.21
N THR A 271 3.45 0.47 -17.01
CA THR A 271 4.01 -0.89 -17.07
C THR A 271 4.54 -1.39 -15.73
N GLY A 272 4.74 -0.52 -14.75
CA GLY A 272 5.40 -0.85 -13.49
C GLY A 272 6.90 -1.14 -13.62
N ALA A 273 7.51 -0.97 -14.81
CA ALA A 273 8.93 -1.20 -15.00
C ALA A 273 9.77 -0.24 -14.15
N THR A 274 10.81 -0.77 -13.50
CA THR A 274 11.79 0.04 -12.76
C THR A 274 13.02 0.33 -13.63
N ALA A 275 13.94 1.15 -13.14
CA ALA A 275 15.22 1.39 -13.81
C ALA A 275 16.11 0.14 -13.89
N LEU A 276 15.80 -0.93 -13.12
CA LEU A 276 16.53 -2.18 -13.12
C LEU A 276 15.85 -3.21 -14.03
N PRO A 277 16.44 -3.61 -15.16
CA PRO A 277 15.87 -4.62 -16.05
C PRO A 277 15.58 -5.94 -15.31
N GLY A 278 14.38 -6.49 -15.54
CA GLY A 278 13.90 -7.71 -14.89
C GLY A 278 13.16 -7.47 -13.56
N VAL A 279 13.01 -6.22 -13.13
CA VAL A 279 12.30 -5.84 -11.89
C VAL A 279 11.16 -4.88 -12.22
N TRP A 280 9.98 -5.22 -11.77
CA TRP A 280 8.77 -4.38 -11.80
C TRP A 280 8.28 -4.12 -10.38
N ALA A 281 7.60 -3.01 -10.20
CA ALA A 281 7.00 -2.64 -8.93
C ALA A 281 5.55 -2.17 -9.14
N ALA A 282 4.65 -2.50 -8.20
CA ALA A 282 3.24 -2.17 -8.29
C ALA A 282 2.58 -1.98 -6.93
N GLY A 283 1.50 -1.22 -6.88
CA GLY A 283 0.75 -0.93 -5.66
C GLY A 283 1.38 0.17 -4.82
N ASN A 284 1.09 0.16 -3.50
CA ASN A 284 1.45 1.30 -2.65
C ASN A 284 2.97 1.51 -2.47
N VAL A 285 3.81 0.58 -2.83
CA VAL A 285 5.28 0.78 -2.84
C VAL A 285 5.71 1.84 -3.87
N THR A 286 4.92 2.02 -4.95
CA THR A 286 5.16 3.01 -6.01
C THR A 286 4.15 4.16 -5.98
N ALA A 287 2.91 3.88 -5.59
CA ALA A 287 1.79 4.82 -5.58
C ALA A 287 1.06 4.78 -4.22
N PRO A 288 1.54 5.52 -3.21
CA PRO A 288 1.05 5.43 -1.83
C PRO A 288 -0.43 5.73 -1.64
N MET A 289 -1.02 6.55 -2.53
CA MET A 289 -2.43 6.95 -2.44
C MET A 289 -3.39 5.98 -3.14
N GLU A 290 -2.88 4.93 -3.79
CA GLU A 290 -3.73 3.97 -4.48
C GLU A 290 -4.60 3.17 -3.52
N GLN A 291 -5.87 3.05 -3.91
CA GLN A 291 -6.84 2.16 -3.29
C GLN A 291 -6.69 0.72 -3.81
N VAL A 292 -7.46 -0.20 -3.25
CA VAL A 292 -7.40 -1.63 -3.59
C VAL A 292 -7.59 -1.88 -5.09
N ALA A 293 -8.57 -1.23 -5.71
CA ALA A 293 -8.86 -1.37 -7.14
C ALA A 293 -7.71 -0.87 -8.02
N GLY A 294 -7.16 0.31 -7.71
CA GLY A 294 -6.02 0.88 -8.44
C GLY A 294 -4.75 0.06 -8.27
N ALA A 295 -4.47 -0.41 -7.04
CA ALA A 295 -3.35 -1.30 -6.77
C ALA A 295 -3.46 -2.63 -7.54
N ALA A 296 -4.65 -3.24 -7.60
CA ALA A 296 -4.89 -4.45 -8.40
C ALA A 296 -4.65 -4.20 -9.90
N ALA A 297 -5.15 -3.07 -10.42
CA ALA A 297 -4.95 -2.69 -11.82
C ALA A 297 -3.46 -2.47 -12.15
N GLN A 298 -2.66 -1.88 -11.24
CA GLN A 298 -1.21 -1.77 -11.40
C GLN A 298 -0.55 -3.15 -11.47
N GLY A 299 -0.95 -4.10 -10.61
CA GLY A 299 -0.45 -5.47 -10.65
C GLY A 299 -0.71 -6.16 -11.99
N VAL A 300 -1.90 -5.97 -12.55
CA VAL A 300 -2.25 -6.50 -13.89
C VAL A 300 -1.36 -5.90 -14.97
N ARG A 301 -1.18 -4.56 -14.99
CA ARG A 301 -0.32 -3.90 -15.99
C ARG A 301 1.12 -4.38 -15.89
N ALA A 302 1.67 -4.48 -14.70
CA ALA A 302 3.01 -4.99 -14.48
C ALA A 302 3.16 -6.44 -14.96
N ALA A 303 2.18 -7.28 -14.69
CA ALA A 303 2.17 -8.67 -15.14
C ALA A 303 2.16 -8.80 -16.68
N VAL A 304 1.39 -7.96 -17.37
CA VAL A 304 1.38 -7.92 -18.85
C VAL A 304 2.75 -7.51 -19.38
N ALA A 305 3.37 -6.47 -18.80
CA ALA A 305 4.70 -6.01 -19.20
C ALA A 305 5.78 -7.09 -18.95
N ILE A 306 5.73 -7.77 -17.80
CA ILE A 306 6.63 -8.89 -17.47
C ILE A 306 6.49 -10.02 -18.50
N ASN A 307 5.25 -10.39 -18.84
CA ASN A 307 5.02 -11.47 -19.81
C ASN A 307 5.55 -11.10 -21.21
N THR A 308 5.39 -9.84 -21.63
CA THR A 308 5.94 -9.32 -22.89
C THR A 308 7.46 -9.43 -22.90
N ASP A 309 8.13 -9.00 -21.85
CA ASP A 309 9.60 -9.08 -21.73
C ASP A 309 10.11 -10.53 -21.76
N LEU A 310 9.41 -11.46 -21.11
CA LEU A 310 9.74 -12.89 -21.17
C LEU A 310 9.59 -13.46 -22.59
N ILE A 311 8.51 -13.11 -23.30
CA ILE A 311 8.30 -13.54 -24.70
C ILE A 311 9.43 -13.01 -25.60
N GLU A 312 9.82 -11.75 -25.45
CA GLU A 312 10.92 -11.17 -26.20
C GLU A 312 12.26 -11.88 -25.92
N GLU A 313 12.52 -12.23 -24.67
CA GLU A 313 13.71 -12.99 -24.30
C GLU A 313 13.71 -14.39 -24.92
N GLU A 314 12.59 -15.12 -24.83
CA GLU A 314 12.41 -16.44 -25.43
C GLU A 314 12.62 -16.38 -26.97
N THR A 315 12.05 -15.35 -27.62
CA THR A 315 12.22 -15.12 -29.05
C THR A 315 13.67 -14.87 -29.41
N ARG A 316 14.36 -14.01 -28.66
CA ARG A 316 15.81 -13.76 -28.89
C ARG A 316 16.65 -15.01 -28.70
N ARG A 317 16.32 -15.86 -27.72
CA ARG A 317 17.02 -17.15 -27.50
C ARG A 317 16.79 -18.12 -28.65
N ALA A 318 15.56 -18.28 -29.12
CA ALA A 318 15.23 -19.14 -30.26
C ALA A 318 15.94 -18.73 -31.54
N LEU A 319 16.00 -17.41 -31.84
CA LEU A 319 16.71 -16.88 -33.01
C LEU A 319 18.24 -17.14 -32.94
N ARG A 320 18.84 -17.07 -31.74
CA ARG A 320 20.27 -17.37 -31.58
C ARG A 320 20.55 -18.86 -31.75
N ALA A 321 19.73 -19.74 -31.21
CA ALA A 321 19.86 -21.19 -31.36
C ALA A 321 19.77 -21.60 -32.83
N GLY A 322 18.77 -21.11 -33.59
CA GLY A 322 18.61 -21.42 -35.00
C GLY A 322 19.71 -20.88 -35.91
N ARG A 323 20.48 -19.85 -35.47
CA ARG A 323 21.66 -19.35 -36.21
C ARG A 323 22.94 -20.12 -35.89
N GLY A 324 23.02 -20.71 -34.67
CA GLY A 324 24.16 -21.54 -34.24
C GLY A 324 24.19 -22.91 -34.88
N ASP A 325 23.00 -23.45 -35.28
CA ASP A 325 22.92 -24.74 -35.99
C ASP A 325 23.12 -24.63 -37.53
N ALA A 326 23.24 -23.40 -38.06
CA ALA A 326 23.43 -23.13 -39.50
C ALA A 326 24.88 -22.79 -39.87
N GLY A 327 25.84 -22.91 -38.96
CA GLY A 327 27.29 -22.74 -39.16
C GLY A 327 28.05 -24.03 -38.84
#